data_f2ff1ae609d92345cde831776b27cf56
#
_entry.id   f2ff1ae609d92345cde831776b27cf56
#
_cell.length_a   1.000
_cell.length_b   1.000
_cell.length_c   1.000
_cell.angle_alpha   90.00
_cell.angle_beta   90.00
_cell.angle_gamma   90.00
#
_symmetry.space_group_name_H-M   'P 1'
#
loop_
_entity.id
_entity.type
_entity.pdbx_description
1 polymer ?
#
loop_
_entity_poly.entity_id
_entity_poly.type
_entity_poly.pdbx_seq_one_letter_code
_entity_poly.pdbx_strand_id
1 'polypeptide(L)'
;DAYQFKFAANDDWAASWGLPEQSATPIGEEFDLTFNGQNMLLNTVSAGFEEDSLVDVTITLDISKFDYSTRSGAKATVKVEPSTPAVDNLTINATSNICQANGSGTFNVGDKVSVYYLLDTKDAQLEEVQWALTYDKNLLTLDSLTMPEIADGMVNMDDASGNASNLALYDFAGGKKLVEAVFTVNGTGTTNVDLNVVDLTLGKLNPATGTVDADSEYAAVVNGDMANDLFDHINSDAKVEAYVEPTTTEPTTTEPATTEPATTEPATTEPATTE
;
A
#
# COMPACT_ATOMS: atom_id res chain seq x y z
N ASP A 1 -7.48 11.17 33.18
CA ASP A 1 -7.14 12.55 33.53
C ASP A 1 -8.32 13.46 33.25
N ALA A 2 -8.52 14.51 34.11
CA ALA A 2 -9.52 15.51 33.88
C ALA A 2 -8.88 16.77 33.29
N TYR A 3 -9.39 17.22 32.17
CA TYR A 3 -8.94 18.44 31.51
C TYR A 3 -9.78 19.62 32.04
N GLN A 4 -9.14 20.78 32.20
CA GLN A 4 -9.83 22.01 32.65
C GLN A 4 -9.84 23.03 31.54
N PHE A 5 -11.01 23.63 31.31
CA PHE A 5 -11.14 24.68 30.30
C PHE A 5 -12.23 25.68 30.69
N LYS A 6 -12.23 26.86 30.13
CA LYS A 6 -13.31 27.83 30.09
C LYS A 6 -13.15 28.77 28.91
N PHE A 7 -14.20 29.52 28.59
CA PHE A 7 -14.14 30.50 27.52
C PHE A 7 -13.59 31.81 28.03
N ALA A 8 -12.75 32.49 27.26
CA ALA A 8 -12.22 33.82 27.53
C ALA A 8 -12.40 34.70 26.28
N ALA A 9 -12.72 35.98 26.51
CA ALA A 9 -12.81 36.94 25.42
C ALA A 9 -11.52 37.78 25.36
N ASN A 10 -11.02 38.04 24.13
CA ASN A 10 -9.88 38.91 23.85
C ASN A 10 -8.60 38.51 24.60
N ASP A 11 -8.36 37.21 24.75
CA ASP A 11 -7.21 36.66 25.49
C ASP A 11 -7.10 37.16 26.94
N ASP A 12 -8.21 37.59 27.52
CA ASP A 12 -8.25 38.15 28.89
C ASP A 12 -9.14 37.29 29.79
N TRP A 13 -8.56 36.74 30.85
CA TRP A 13 -9.29 35.97 31.84
C TRP A 13 -10.26 36.80 32.70
N ALA A 14 -10.13 38.14 32.72
CA ALA A 14 -11.08 39.04 33.36
C ALA A 14 -12.45 39.05 32.66
N ALA A 15 -12.53 38.62 31.44
CA ALA A 15 -13.75 38.43 30.68
C ALA A 15 -13.91 36.96 30.28
N SER A 16 -14.30 36.11 31.22
CA SER A 16 -14.36 34.66 31.00
C SER A 16 -15.71 34.08 31.44
N TRP A 17 -16.06 32.93 30.86
CA TRP A 17 -17.29 32.20 31.15
C TRP A 17 -16.98 30.74 31.44
N GLY A 18 -17.59 30.20 32.46
CA GLY A 18 -17.46 28.83 32.90
C GLY A 18 -18.70 28.38 33.65
N LEU A 19 -18.60 27.33 34.48
CA LEU A 19 -19.68 26.88 35.33
C LEU A 19 -19.80 27.74 36.60
N PRO A 20 -20.98 27.81 37.28
CA PRO A 20 -21.15 28.55 38.54
C PRO A 20 -20.18 28.07 39.63
N GLU A 21 -19.87 26.79 39.63
CA GLU A 21 -18.92 26.12 40.50
C GLU A 21 -18.05 25.14 39.70
N GLN A 22 -16.89 24.77 40.22
CA GLN A 22 -16.01 23.79 39.56
C GLN A 22 -16.66 22.40 39.66
N SER A 23 -17.17 21.92 38.54
CA SER A 23 -17.87 20.65 38.46
C SER A 23 -17.60 19.96 37.11
N ALA A 24 -18.03 18.71 37.02
CA ALA A 24 -17.96 17.97 35.77
C ALA A 24 -18.77 18.66 34.67
N THR A 25 -18.18 18.76 33.50
CA THR A 25 -18.82 19.34 32.30
C THR A 25 -19.97 18.43 31.86
N PRO A 26 -21.22 18.95 31.66
CA PRO A 26 -22.27 18.18 31.00
C PRO A 26 -21.84 17.79 29.59
N ILE A 27 -22.02 16.51 29.23
CA ILE A 27 -21.68 15.99 27.93
C ILE A 27 -22.96 15.59 27.19
N GLY A 28 -23.07 16.02 25.92
CA GLY A 28 -24.25 15.76 25.08
C GLY A 28 -25.44 16.69 25.31
N GLU A 29 -25.37 17.56 26.31
CA GLU A 29 -26.45 18.50 26.64
C GLU A 29 -25.99 19.96 26.57
N GLU A 30 -26.92 20.89 26.26
CA GLU A 30 -26.68 22.32 26.32
C GLU A 30 -26.75 22.79 27.77
N PHE A 31 -25.81 23.63 28.21
CA PHE A 31 -25.78 24.19 29.54
C PHE A 31 -25.45 25.70 29.54
N ASP A 32 -25.92 26.40 30.55
CA ASP A 32 -25.68 27.83 30.72
C ASP A 32 -24.26 28.10 31.24
N LEU A 33 -23.67 29.18 30.74
CA LEU A 33 -22.37 29.67 31.17
C LEU A 33 -22.52 30.88 32.06
N THR A 34 -21.74 30.93 33.13
CA THR A 34 -21.71 32.02 34.08
C THR A 34 -20.51 32.93 33.84
N PHE A 35 -20.71 34.23 33.78
CA PHE A 35 -19.62 35.21 33.70
C PHE A 35 -18.72 35.13 34.92
N ASN A 36 -17.42 35.11 34.74
CA ASN A 36 -16.40 34.85 35.76
C ASN A 36 -16.62 33.52 36.52
N GLY A 37 -17.33 32.57 35.90
CA GLY A 37 -17.50 31.22 36.42
C GLY A 37 -16.21 30.43 36.57
N GLN A 38 -16.28 29.30 37.23
CA GLN A 38 -15.18 28.37 37.45
C GLN A 38 -14.85 27.56 36.21
N ASN A 39 -13.70 26.93 36.21
CA ASN A 39 -13.31 26.03 35.14
C ASN A 39 -14.26 24.83 35.04
N MET A 40 -14.54 24.43 33.83
CA MET A 40 -15.26 23.21 33.51
C MET A 40 -14.27 22.04 33.54
N LEU A 41 -14.68 20.91 34.13
CA LEU A 41 -13.87 19.68 34.19
C LEU A 41 -14.36 18.68 33.16
N LEU A 42 -13.62 18.49 32.11
CA LEU A 42 -13.91 17.43 31.14
C LEU A 42 -13.24 16.14 31.59
N ASN A 43 -14.04 15.13 31.91
CA ASN A 43 -13.59 13.79 32.24
C ASN A 43 -14.24 12.81 31.25
N THR A 44 -13.46 12.30 30.32
CA THR A 44 -13.93 11.39 29.26
C THR A 44 -14.32 10.00 29.79
N VAL A 45 -13.72 9.56 30.90
CA VAL A 45 -14.11 8.31 31.58
C VAL A 45 -15.53 8.42 32.14
N SER A 46 -15.92 9.59 32.68
CA SER A 46 -17.29 9.84 33.13
C SER A 46 -18.32 9.85 32.00
N ALA A 47 -17.87 10.04 30.76
CA ALA A 47 -18.69 9.93 29.55
C ALA A 47 -18.79 8.50 28.99
N GLY A 48 -18.21 7.53 29.67
CA GLY A 48 -18.27 6.11 29.28
C GLY A 48 -17.11 5.64 28.38
N PHE A 49 -16.05 6.45 28.22
CA PHE A 49 -14.86 6.06 27.48
C PHE A 49 -13.84 5.39 28.41
N GLU A 50 -13.11 4.41 27.89
CA GLU A 50 -12.05 3.77 28.64
C GLU A 50 -10.87 4.73 28.88
N GLU A 51 -10.12 4.49 29.96
CA GLU A 51 -8.88 5.22 30.23
C GLU A 51 -7.89 4.95 29.07
N ASP A 52 -7.18 5.99 28.62
CA ASP A 52 -6.27 5.98 27.48
C ASP A 52 -6.90 5.82 26.08
N SER A 53 -8.25 5.79 25.97
CA SER A 53 -8.89 5.85 24.65
C SER A 53 -8.74 7.24 24.01
N LEU A 54 -8.48 7.25 22.68
CA LEU A 54 -8.52 8.49 21.91
C LEU A 54 -9.99 8.91 21.65
N VAL A 55 -10.30 10.17 21.93
CA VAL A 55 -11.63 10.74 21.71
C VAL A 55 -11.54 12.09 21.02
N ASP A 56 -12.50 12.37 20.16
CA ASP A 56 -12.71 13.68 19.56
C ASP A 56 -13.66 14.50 20.47
N VAL A 57 -13.23 15.70 20.85
CA VAL A 57 -14.00 16.60 21.68
C VAL A 57 -14.41 17.82 20.87
N THR A 58 -15.70 17.99 20.66
CA THR A 58 -16.27 19.18 20.02
C THR A 58 -16.90 20.05 21.07
N ILE A 59 -16.43 21.30 21.21
CA ILE A 59 -16.96 22.29 22.12
C ILE A 59 -17.63 23.40 21.30
N THR A 60 -18.94 23.58 21.48
CA THR A 60 -19.70 24.61 20.78
C THR A 60 -20.12 25.69 21.80
N LEU A 61 -19.85 26.94 21.47
CA LEU A 61 -20.29 28.11 22.22
C LEU A 61 -21.45 28.77 21.48
N ASP A 62 -22.60 28.87 22.11
CA ASP A 62 -23.76 29.65 21.61
C ASP A 62 -23.87 30.99 22.33
N ILE A 63 -23.69 32.06 21.58
CA ILE A 63 -23.85 33.46 22.03
C ILE A 63 -25.02 34.17 21.35
N SER A 64 -25.91 33.44 20.69
CA SER A 64 -27.05 34.02 19.95
C SER A 64 -28.01 34.83 20.84
N LYS A 65 -28.06 34.48 22.12
CA LYS A 65 -28.88 35.17 23.13
C LYS A 65 -28.05 35.90 24.18
N PHE A 66 -26.80 36.21 23.89
CA PHE A 66 -25.90 36.86 24.81
C PHE A 66 -26.28 38.34 25.04
N ASP A 67 -26.49 38.70 26.29
CA ASP A 67 -26.73 40.09 26.71
C ASP A 67 -25.42 40.71 27.22
N TYR A 68 -24.89 41.66 26.46
CA TYR A 68 -23.66 42.37 26.78
C TYR A 68 -23.74 43.22 28.04
N SER A 69 -24.93 43.67 28.43
CA SER A 69 -25.12 44.51 29.64
C SER A 69 -25.08 43.70 30.92
N THR A 70 -25.64 42.51 30.90
CA THR A 70 -25.68 41.58 32.03
C THR A 70 -24.59 40.49 31.96
N ARG A 71 -23.92 40.38 30.82
CA ARG A 71 -22.92 39.34 30.50
C ARG A 71 -23.44 37.92 30.69
N SER A 72 -24.71 37.70 30.40
CA SER A 72 -25.42 36.44 30.55
C SER A 72 -26.02 35.96 29.24
N GLY A 73 -26.53 34.72 29.22
CA GLY A 73 -27.17 34.13 28.05
C GLY A 73 -26.22 33.38 27.10
N ALA A 74 -24.93 33.28 27.45
CA ALA A 74 -24.01 32.36 26.74
C ALA A 74 -24.28 30.93 27.19
N LYS A 75 -24.25 29.99 26.24
CA LYS A 75 -24.43 28.58 26.47
C LYS A 75 -23.33 27.79 25.81
N ALA A 76 -23.09 26.56 26.29
CA ALA A 76 -22.15 25.65 25.64
C ALA A 76 -22.74 24.26 25.51
N THR A 77 -22.23 23.53 24.53
CA THR A 77 -22.45 22.10 24.38
C THR A 77 -21.08 21.42 24.19
N VAL A 78 -20.84 20.34 24.91
CA VAL A 78 -19.66 19.52 24.80
C VAL A 78 -20.07 18.14 24.28
N LYS A 79 -19.52 17.73 23.14
CA LYS A 79 -19.69 16.43 22.55
C LYS A 79 -18.37 15.66 22.63
N VAL A 80 -18.44 14.41 23.04
CA VAL A 80 -17.31 13.51 23.06
C VAL A 80 -17.68 12.28 22.25
N GLU A 81 -16.90 11.97 21.25
CA GLU A 81 -17.12 10.82 20.35
C GLU A 81 -15.85 9.98 20.31
N PRO A 82 -15.94 8.67 20.06
CA PRO A 82 -14.73 7.87 19.81
C PRO A 82 -13.95 8.51 18.67
N SER A 83 -12.67 8.79 18.90
CA SER A 83 -11.80 9.17 17.79
C SER A 83 -11.59 7.95 16.92
N THR A 84 -12.11 7.97 15.72
CA THR A 84 -11.59 7.10 14.68
C THR A 84 -10.22 7.70 14.30
N PRO A 85 -9.10 6.99 14.55
CA PRO A 85 -7.83 7.47 14.03
C PRO A 85 -8.06 7.78 12.56
N ALA A 86 -7.69 8.96 12.11
CA ALA A 86 -7.61 9.23 10.68
C ALA A 86 -6.75 8.11 10.13
N VAL A 87 -7.34 7.24 9.33
CA VAL A 87 -6.56 6.20 8.65
C VAL A 87 -5.76 6.98 7.63
N ASP A 88 -4.58 7.40 8.07
CA ASP A 88 -3.64 8.11 7.23
C ASP A 88 -3.10 7.10 6.23
N ASN A 89 -3.74 7.07 5.07
CA ASN A 89 -3.40 6.17 3.98
C ASN A 89 -2.42 6.86 3.03
N LEU A 90 -1.60 6.05 2.39
CA LEU A 90 -0.83 6.44 1.22
C LEU A 90 -1.60 6.04 -0.04
N THR A 91 -1.91 7.01 -0.88
CA THR A 91 -2.37 6.75 -2.24
C THR A 91 -1.17 6.69 -3.17
N ILE A 92 -1.02 5.55 -3.86
CA ILE A 92 0.05 5.30 -4.82
C ILE A 92 -0.55 5.32 -6.21
N ASN A 93 0.01 6.13 -7.10
CA ASN A 93 -0.32 6.17 -8.52
C ASN A 93 0.83 5.56 -9.32
N ALA A 94 0.54 4.48 -10.06
CA ALA A 94 1.50 3.90 -10.98
C ALA A 94 1.41 4.62 -12.33
N THR A 95 2.53 5.15 -12.81
CA THR A 95 2.64 5.91 -14.06
C THR A 95 3.80 5.39 -14.90
N SER A 96 3.75 5.61 -16.22
CA SER A 96 4.86 5.31 -17.12
C SER A 96 4.71 6.11 -18.42
N ASN A 97 5.82 6.35 -19.11
CA ASN A 97 5.83 7.00 -20.41
C ASN A 97 5.25 6.15 -21.54
N ILE A 98 5.20 4.82 -21.38
CA ILE A 98 4.60 3.90 -22.37
C ILE A 98 3.26 3.31 -21.93
N CYS A 99 2.89 3.42 -20.63
CA CYS A 99 1.60 2.97 -20.14
C CYS A 99 0.51 3.99 -20.46
N GLN A 100 -0.58 3.52 -21.05
CA GLN A 100 -1.73 4.38 -21.39
C GLN A 100 -2.72 4.50 -20.23
N ALA A 101 -2.73 3.54 -19.30
CA ALA A 101 -3.58 3.55 -18.12
C ALA A 101 -2.74 3.74 -16.85
N ASN A 102 -3.23 4.58 -15.95
CA ASN A 102 -2.63 4.76 -14.63
C ASN A 102 -3.28 3.82 -13.62
N GLY A 103 -2.48 3.04 -12.91
CA GLY A 103 -2.89 2.29 -11.74
C GLY A 103 -2.86 3.19 -10.50
N SER A 104 -3.80 2.98 -9.57
CA SER A 104 -3.78 3.61 -8.27
C SER A 104 -4.28 2.65 -7.20
N GLY A 105 -3.77 2.82 -5.97
CA GLY A 105 -4.20 2.08 -4.80
C GLY A 105 -4.02 2.91 -3.54
N THR A 106 -4.76 2.57 -2.48
CA THR A 106 -4.68 3.23 -1.18
C THR A 106 -4.37 2.20 -0.11
N PHE A 107 -3.33 2.43 0.68
CA PHE A 107 -2.75 1.46 1.60
C PHE A 107 -2.38 2.12 2.94
N ASN A 108 -2.33 1.32 4.00
CA ASN A 108 -1.91 1.79 5.32
C ASN A 108 -0.38 1.75 5.46
N VAL A 109 0.15 2.54 6.38
CA VAL A 109 1.57 2.43 6.78
C VAL A 109 1.85 1.02 7.31
N GLY A 110 2.90 0.39 6.80
CA GLY A 110 3.30 -0.98 7.10
C GLY A 110 2.79 -2.02 6.09
N ASP A 111 1.83 -1.68 5.23
CA ASP A 111 1.37 -2.60 4.18
C ASP A 111 2.49 -2.86 3.17
N LYS A 112 2.49 -4.08 2.62
CA LYS A 112 3.29 -4.43 1.44
C LYS A 112 2.44 -4.32 0.19
N VAL A 113 2.98 -3.65 -0.82
CA VAL A 113 2.30 -3.39 -2.08
C VAL A 113 3.15 -3.79 -3.27
N SER A 114 2.53 -4.34 -4.29
CA SER A 114 3.15 -4.62 -5.58
C SER A 114 2.71 -3.55 -6.58
N VAL A 115 3.68 -2.88 -7.19
CA VAL A 115 3.48 -1.98 -8.33
C VAL A 115 4.07 -2.66 -9.54
N TYR A 116 3.26 -2.88 -10.57
CA TYR A 116 3.72 -3.57 -11.76
C TYR A 116 3.22 -2.92 -13.05
N TYR A 117 3.97 -3.19 -14.11
CA TYR A 117 3.77 -2.61 -15.43
C TYR A 117 3.60 -3.74 -16.45
N LEU A 118 2.45 -3.77 -17.10
CA LEU A 118 2.11 -4.74 -18.13
C LEU A 118 2.48 -4.18 -19.49
N LEU A 119 3.18 -4.97 -20.28
CA LEU A 119 3.50 -4.70 -21.68
C LEU A 119 2.81 -5.74 -22.54
N ASP A 120 2.08 -5.30 -23.57
CA ASP A 120 1.51 -6.17 -24.61
C ASP A 120 2.11 -5.76 -25.94
N THR A 121 3.04 -6.55 -26.44
CA THR A 121 3.71 -6.31 -27.72
C THR A 121 2.94 -6.89 -28.91
N LYS A 122 1.81 -7.53 -28.65
CA LYS A 122 0.95 -8.19 -29.67
C LYS A 122 1.77 -9.20 -30.48
N ASP A 123 2.03 -8.91 -31.76
CA ASP A 123 2.76 -9.78 -32.69
C ASP A 123 4.26 -9.45 -32.80
N ALA A 124 4.71 -8.38 -32.13
CA ALA A 124 6.12 -8.01 -32.08
C ALA A 124 6.86 -8.79 -30.99
N GLN A 125 8.17 -8.97 -31.20
CA GLN A 125 9.08 -9.53 -30.21
C GLN A 125 9.87 -8.41 -29.53
N LEU A 126 10.08 -8.52 -28.23
CA LEU A 126 10.95 -7.63 -27.49
C LEU A 126 12.41 -8.02 -27.72
N GLU A 127 13.22 -7.11 -28.25
CA GLU A 127 14.66 -7.32 -28.46
C GLU A 127 15.48 -6.73 -27.32
N GLU A 128 15.17 -5.52 -26.93
CA GLU A 128 15.90 -4.81 -25.90
C GLU A 128 14.97 -3.89 -25.12
N VAL A 129 15.23 -3.75 -23.84
CA VAL A 129 14.58 -2.76 -22.98
C VAL A 129 15.55 -2.21 -21.96
N GLN A 130 15.51 -0.89 -21.75
CA GLN A 130 16.16 -0.19 -20.66
C GLN A 130 15.13 0.71 -19.97
N TRP A 131 15.12 0.70 -18.65
CA TRP A 131 14.16 1.44 -17.85
C TRP A 131 14.74 1.95 -16.55
N ALA A 132 14.08 2.95 -15.95
CA ALA A 132 14.34 3.46 -14.62
C ALA A 132 13.03 3.64 -13.86
N LEU A 133 13.03 3.31 -12.58
CA LEU A 133 11.91 3.45 -11.67
C LEU A 133 12.17 4.64 -10.73
N THR A 134 11.19 5.54 -10.64
CA THR A 134 11.26 6.70 -9.75
C THR A 134 10.13 6.63 -8.73
N TYR A 135 10.46 6.84 -7.45
CA TYR A 135 9.51 6.84 -6.34
C TYR A 135 9.99 7.70 -5.18
N ASP A 136 9.11 8.07 -4.26
CA ASP A 136 9.48 8.82 -3.06
C ASP A 136 10.00 7.87 -1.97
N LYS A 137 11.31 7.91 -1.71
CA LYS A 137 12.00 7.09 -0.71
C LYS A 137 11.61 7.42 0.75
N ASN A 138 10.94 8.55 1.00
CA ASN A 138 10.42 8.87 2.33
C ASN A 138 9.09 8.17 2.60
N LEU A 139 8.33 7.88 1.55
CA LEU A 139 7.00 7.27 1.64
C LEU A 139 7.01 5.77 1.36
N LEU A 140 8.01 5.27 0.62
CA LEU A 140 8.11 3.89 0.18
C LEU A 140 9.52 3.35 0.37
N THR A 141 9.63 2.12 0.88
CA THR A 141 10.88 1.34 0.85
C THR A 141 10.75 0.27 -0.22
N LEU A 142 11.68 0.23 -1.17
CA LEU A 142 11.75 -0.82 -2.18
C LEU A 142 12.29 -2.12 -1.55
N ASP A 143 11.46 -3.16 -1.50
CA ASP A 143 11.82 -4.48 -0.96
C ASP A 143 12.38 -5.41 -2.03
N SER A 144 11.78 -5.39 -3.22
CA SER A 144 12.26 -6.16 -4.36
C SER A 144 11.89 -5.50 -5.70
N LEU A 145 12.68 -5.80 -6.71
CA LEU A 145 12.51 -5.32 -8.07
C LEU A 145 12.84 -6.47 -9.04
N THR A 146 11.93 -6.78 -9.94
CA THR A 146 12.08 -7.94 -10.85
C THR A 146 11.54 -7.65 -12.24
N MET A 147 12.02 -8.41 -13.22
CA MET A 147 11.38 -8.59 -14.53
C MET A 147 10.88 -10.05 -14.61
N PRO A 148 9.66 -10.34 -14.10
CA PRO A 148 9.25 -11.72 -13.79
C PRO A 148 9.15 -12.65 -15.02
N GLU A 149 8.96 -12.08 -16.20
CA GLU A 149 8.84 -12.86 -17.45
C GLU A 149 10.20 -13.18 -18.10
N ILE A 150 11.30 -12.61 -17.58
CA ILE A 150 12.62 -12.74 -18.16
C ILE A 150 13.53 -13.51 -17.20
N ALA A 151 14.29 -14.49 -17.71
CA ALA A 151 15.19 -15.30 -16.89
C ALA A 151 16.30 -14.44 -16.25
N ASP A 152 16.64 -14.73 -15.00
CA ASP A 152 17.58 -13.95 -14.16
C ASP A 152 18.93 -13.65 -14.82
N GLY A 153 19.43 -14.53 -15.66
CA GLY A 153 20.72 -14.33 -16.35
C GLY A 153 20.71 -13.35 -17.53
N MET A 154 19.52 -12.87 -17.92
CA MET A 154 19.31 -11.98 -19.07
C MET A 154 19.06 -10.52 -18.64
N VAL A 155 18.92 -10.28 -17.37
CA VAL A 155 18.56 -8.97 -16.80
C VAL A 155 19.72 -8.43 -15.98
N ASN A 156 20.11 -7.17 -16.27
CA ASN A 156 20.97 -6.38 -15.41
C ASN A 156 20.12 -5.38 -14.66
N MET A 157 20.09 -5.44 -13.34
CA MET A 157 19.40 -4.46 -12.49
C MET A 157 20.37 -3.81 -11.51
N ASP A 158 20.18 -2.52 -11.29
CA ASP A 158 20.94 -1.72 -10.34
C ASP A 158 19.97 -0.76 -9.62
N ASP A 159 19.88 -0.87 -8.29
CA ASP A 159 19.01 -0.09 -7.39
C ASP A 159 17.56 0.00 -7.92
N ALA A 160 17.23 1.03 -8.67
CA ALA A 160 15.89 1.28 -9.22
C ALA A 160 15.90 1.39 -10.76
N SER A 161 16.77 0.70 -11.44
CA SER A 161 16.86 0.67 -12.90
C SER A 161 17.25 -0.71 -13.42
N GLY A 162 17.01 -0.96 -14.69
CA GLY A 162 17.38 -2.22 -15.29
C GLY A 162 17.47 -2.16 -16.82
N ASN A 163 18.17 -3.13 -17.37
CA ASN A 163 18.19 -3.39 -18.81
C ASN A 163 18.21 -4.90 -19.08
N ALA A 164 17.66 -5.25 -20.21
CA ALA A 164 17.72 -6.58 -20.75
C ALA A 164 17.83 -6.50 -22.28
N SER A 165 18.63 -7.36 -22.89
CA SER A 165 18.87 -7.41 -24.33
C SER A 165 18.94 -8.84 -24.82
N ASN A 166 18.88 -9.02 -26.15
CA ASN A 166 18.83 -10.31 -26.83
C ASN A 166 17.60 -11.14 -26.40
N LEU A 167 16.45 -10.51 -26.30
CA LEU A 167 15.21 -11.07 -25.78
C LEU A 167 14.35 -11.80 -26.83
N ALA A 168 14.92 -12.17 -27.98
CA ALA A 168 14.22 -12.77 -29.12
C ALA A 168 13.29 -13.97 -28.78
N LEU A 169 13.51 -14.60 -27.64
CA LEU A 169 12.70 -15.74 -27.16
C LEU A 169 11.55 -15.32 -26.22
N TYR A 170 11.46 -14.05 -25.87
CA TYR A 170 10.47 -13.57 -24.92
C TYR A 170 9.32 -12.88 -25.64
N ASP A 171 8.16 -13.46 -25.48
CA ASP A 171 6.90 -12.99 -26.03
C ASP A 171 6.09 -12.31 -24.95
N PHE A 172 5.77 -11.04 -25.15
CA PHE A 172 4.94 -10.23 -24.26
C PHE A 172 3.49 -10.10 -24.76
N ALA A 173 3.10 -10.83 -25.79
CA ALA A 173 1.73 -10.81 -26.29
C ALA A 173 0.71 -11.18 -25.19
N GLY A 174 -0.40 -10.45 -25.18
CA GLY A 174 -1.49 -10.66 -24.23
C GLY A 174 -1.31 -9.97 -22.87
N GLY A 175 -0.29 -9.13 -22.71
CA GLY A 175 -0.07 -8.33 -21.51
C GLY A 175 0.62 -9.11 -20.39
N LYS A 176 1.95 -9.05 -20.35
CA LYS A 176 2.78 -9.67 -19.32
C LYS A 176 3.50 -8.62 -18.48
N LYS A 177 3.91 -8.98 -17.28
CA LYS A 177 4.63 -8.07 -16.39
C LYS A 177 6.04 -7.79 -16.93
N LEU A 178 6.27 -6.57 -17.38
CA LEU A 178 7.59 -6.10 -17.76
C LEU A 178 8.47 -5.88 -16.53
N VAL A 179 7.94 -5.13 -15.57
CA VAL A 179 8.62 -4.82 -14.30
C VAL A 179 7.61 -4.99 -13.17
N GLU A 180 8.06 -5.55 -12.07
CA GLU A 180 7.34 -5.60 -10.81
C GLU A 180 8.25 -5.13 -9.66
N ALA A 181 7.76 -4.14 -8.89
CA ALA A 181 8.40 -3.61 -7.70
C ALA A 181 7.51 -3.86 -6.48
N VAL A 182 8.07 -4.42 -5.42
CA VAL A 182 7.39 -4.58 -4.14
C VAL A 182 7.92 -3.55 -3.17
N PHE A 183 7.00 -2.83 -2.53
CA PHE A 183 7.32 -1.78 -1.56
C PHE A 183 6.68 -2.06 -0.21
N THR A 184 7.34 -1.57 0.85
CA THR A 184 6.72 -1.33 2.15
C THR A 184 6.31 0.13 2.26
N VAL A 185 5.07 0.39 2.67
CA VAL A 185 4.52 1.74 2.87
C VAL A 185 5.02 2.32 4.19
N ASN A 186 5.71 3.48 4.14
CA ASN A 186 6.31 4.11 5.33
C ASN A 186 5.62 5.41 5.75
N GLY A 187 4.82 6.01 4.90
CA GLY A 187 4.21 7.31 5.14
C GLY A 187 2.82 7.43 4.57
N THR A 188 2.25 8.60 4.70
CA THR A 188 0.86 8.93 4.33
C THR A 188 0.81 10.03 3.29
N GLY A 189 -0.30 10.17 2.57
CA GLY A 189 -0.49 11.20 1.54
C GLY A 189 -0.69 10.62 0.15
N THR A 190 -0.06 11.21 -0.86
CA THR A 190 -0.14 10.74 -2.27
C THR A 190 1.25 10.76 -2.88
N THR A 191 1.60 9.70 -3.61
CA THR A 191 2.87 9.58 -4.34
C THR A 191 2.66 8.92 -5.69
N ASN A 192 3.62 9.14 -6.59
CA ASN A 192 3.70 8.41 -7.84
C ASN A 192 4.84 7.38 -7.76
N VAL A 193 4.64 6.24 -8.43
CA VAL A 193 5.71 5.30 -8.79
C VAL A 193 5.75 5.28 -10.31
N ASP A 194 6.80 5.84 -10.87
CA ASP A 194 6.90 6.10 -12.30
C ASP A 194 7.98 5.23 -12.95
N LEU A 195 7.56 4.39 -13.92
CA LEU A 195 8.46 3.62 -14.76
C LEU A 195 8.76 4.42 -16.02
N ASN A 196 9.95 4.94 -16.14
CA ASN A 196 10.44 5.54 -17.38
C ASN A 196 11.19 4.50 -18.21
N VAL A 197 10.60 4.06 -19.30
CA VAL A 197 11.30 3.25 -20.31
C VAL A 197 12.18 4.19 -21.13
N VAL A 198 13.50 4.03 -21.00
CA VAL A 198 14.51 4.87 -21.64
C VAL A 198 14.73 4.43 -23.07
N ASP A 199 14.97 3.14 -23.26
CA ASP A 199 15.12 2.53 -24.57
C ASP A 199 14.28 1.25 -24.63
N LEU A 200 13.59 1.03 -25.75
CA LEU A 200 12.85 -0.19 -26.04
C LEU A 200 12.90 -0.42 -27.54
N THR A 201 13.33 -1.62 -27.93
CA THR A 201 13.37 -2.06 -29.32
C THR A 201 12.46 -3.27 -29.49
N LEU A 202 11.53 -3.17 -30.42
CA LEU A 202 10.70 -4.27 -30.89
C LEU A 202 11.11 -4.65 -32.31
N GLY A 203 10.88 -5.89 -32.67
CA GLY A 203 11.16 -6.37 -34.00
C GLY A 203 10.37 -7.61 -34.35
N LYS A 204 10.64 -8.17 -35.51
CA LYS A 204 10.03 -9.40 -35.98
C LYS A 204 11.01 -10.55 -35.86
N LEU A 205 10.61 -11.65 -35.25
CA LEU A 205 11.45 -12.86 -35.22
C LEU A 205 11.70 -13.37 -36.61
N ASN A 206 12.99 -13.45 -36.98
CA ASN A 206 13.41 -14.12 -38.20
C ASN A 206 13.56 -15.63 -37.93
N PRO A 207 12.66 -16.47 -38.43
CA PRO A 207 12.69 -17.89 -38.10
C PRO A 207 13.91 -18.64 -38.69
N ALA A 208 14.61 -18.04 -39.67
CA ALA A 208 15.79 -18.65 -40.29
C ALA A 208 17.05 -18.45 -39.47
N THR A 209 17.17 -17.33 -38.74
CA THR A 209 18.33 -16.96 -37.94
C THR A 209 18.09 -17.11 -36.44
N GLY A 210 16.83 -17.12 -35.99
CA GLY A 210 16.44 -17.10 -34.57
C GLY A 210 16.73 -15.76 -33.89
N THR A 211 16.98 -14.70 -34.68
CA THR A 211 17.23 -13.34 -34.21
C THR A 211 16.02 -12.46 -34.50
N VAL A 212 15.88 -11.37 -33.75
CA VAL A 212 14.90 -10.31 -34.05
C VAL A 212 15.55 -9.36 -35.05
N ASP A 213 14.87 -9.17 -36.19
CA ASP A 213 15.24 -8.12 -37.14
C ASP A 213 14.51 -6.84 -36.72
N ALA A 214 15.26 -5.83 -36.30
CA ALA A 214 14.68 -4.50 -36.01
C ALA A 214 14.02 -3.97 -37.29
N ASP A 215 12.72 -3.83 -37.26
CA ASP A 215 11.94 -3.32 -38.38
C ASP A 215 11.48 -1.90 -38.06
N SER A 216 11.56 -1.00 -39.05
CA SER A 216 11.07 0.38 -38.92
C SER A 216 9.56 0.48 -38.75
N GLU A 217 8.82 -0.58 -38.99
CA GLU A 217 7.38 -0.69 -38.73
C GLU A 217 7.06 -0.96 -37.27
N TYR A 218 8.04 -1.48 -36.50
CA TYR A 218 7.89 -1.73 -35.08
C TYR A 218 8.48 -0.58 -34.26
N ALA A 219 7.97 -0.48 -33.14
CA ALA A 219 8.19 0.65 -32.29
C ALA A 219 9.54 0.68 -31.61
N ALA A 220 10.05 1.86 -31.45
CA ALA A 220 11.19 2.14 -30.60
C ALA A 220 10.88 3.27 -29.62
N VAL A 221 11.35 3.12 -28.38
CA VAL A 221 11.53 4.24 -27.45
C VAL A 221 13.02 4.52 -27.44
N VAL A 222 13.42 5.75 -27.65
CA VAL A 222 14.83 6.17 -27.66
C VAL A 222 14.96 7.39 -26.73
N ASN A 223 15.83 7.28 -25.75
CA ASN A 223 16.02 8.32 -24.72
C ASN A 223 14.72 8.74 -24.01
N GLY A 224 13.78 7.83 -23.81
CA GLY A 224 12.51 8.08 -23.14
C GLY A 224 11.41 8.64 -24.04
N ASP A 225 11.70 8.94 -25.31
CA ASP A 225 10.73 9.43 -26.27
C ASP A 225 10.32 8.33 -27.26
N MET A 226 9.03 8.24 -27.56
CA MET A 226 8.55 7.34 -28.60
C MET A 226 9.01 7.83 -29.98
N ALA A 227 9.83 7.04 -30.64
CA ALA A 227 10.41 7.40 -31.94
C ALA A 227 9.45 7.16 -33.11
N ASN A 228 8.45 6.32 -32.95
CA ASN A 228 7.45 5.95 -33.96
C ASN A 228 6.05 5.88 -33.38
N ASP A 229 5.03 5.73 -34.22
CA ASP A 229 3.64 5.57 -33.79
C ASP A 229 3.40 4.14 -33.27
N LEU A 230 3.90 3.91 -32.06
CA LEU A 230 4.00 2.61 -31.38
C LEU A 230 2.69 2.01 -30.93
N PHE A 231 1.67 2.86 -30.77
CA PHE A 231 0.42 2.48 -30.12
C PHE A 231 -0.35 1.39 -30.87
N ASP A 232 -0.10 1.22 -32.16
CA ASP A 232 -0.70 0.13 -32.93
C ASP A 232 -0.10 -1.25 -32.59
N HIS A 233 1.14 -1.25 -32.08
CA HIS A 233 1.89 -2.48 -31.77
C HIS A 233 2.03 -2.74 -30.26
N ILE A 234 1.97 -1.72 -29.44
CA ILE A 234 2.08 -1.84 -27.99
C ILE A 234 0.77 -1.43 -27.32
N ASN A 235 0.35 -2.22 -26.36
CA ASN A 235 -0.60 -1.80 -25.34
C ASN A 235 0.02 -2.07 -23.98
N SER A 236 0.03 -1.09 -23.10
CA SER A 236 0.62 -1.24 -21.78
C SER A 236 -0.27 -0.63 -20.69
N ASP A 237 -0.14 -1.15 -19.49
CA ASP A 237 -0.93 -0.80 -18.33
C ASP A 237 -0.05 -0.81 -17.08
N ALA A 238 -0.40 0.01 -16.08
CA ALA A 238 0.28 0.07 -14.80
C ALA A 238 -0.73 -0.17 -13.68
N LYS A 239 -0.35 -0.93 -12.65
CA LYS A 239 -1.24 -1.31 -11.55
C LYS A 239 -0.55 -1.25 -10.20
N VAL A 240 -1.35 -1.04 -9.17
CA VAL A 240 -0.95 -1.11 -7.76
C VAL A 240 -1.91 -2.08 -7.06
N GLU A 241 -1.36 -3.09 -6.41
CA GLU A 241 -2.12 -4.12 -5.71
C GLU A 241 -1.48 -4.42 -4.35
N ALA A 242 -2.26 -4.97 -3.41
CA ALA A 242 -1.69 -5.56 -2.21
C ALA A 242 -0.77 -6.73 -2.60
N TYR A 243 0.43 -6.78 -2.02
CA TYR A 243 1.38 -7.84 -2.30
C TYR A 243 0.91 -9.15 -1.66
N VAL A 244 0.83 -10.20 -2.44
CA VAL A 244 0.55 -11.55 -1.97
C VAL A 244 1.85 -12.35 -2.02
N GLU A 245 2.36 -12.75 -0.85
CA GLU A 245 3.54 -13.61 -0.80
C GLU A 245 3.28 -14.91 -1.57
N PRO A 246 4.21 -15.34 -2.44
CA PRO A 246 4.08 -16.61 -3.11
C PRO A 246 4.04 -17.73 -2.05
N THR A 247 2.96 -18.51 -2.03
CA THR A 247 2.83 -19.68 -1.15
C THR A 247 3.93 -20.67 -1.55
N THR A 248 4.98 -20.74 -0.76
CA THR A 248 5.96 -21.82 -0.84
C THR A 248 5.23 -23.09 -0.43
N THR A 249 4.77 -23.88 -1.38
CA THR A 249 4.40 -25.27 -1.12
C THR A 249 5.71 -25.97 -0.75
N GLU A 250 5.94 -26.11 0.56
CA GLU A 250 6.98 -27.03 1.04
C GLU A 250 6.76 -28.37 0.35
N PRO A 251 7.77 -28.94 -0.33
CA PRO A 251 7.61 -30.27 -0.90
C PRO A 251 7.30 -31.22 0.28
N THR A 252 6.12 -31.81 0.26
CA THR A 252 5.75 -32.85 1.19
C THR A 252 6.77 -33.96 1.02
N THR A 253 7.75 -34.01 1.93
CA THR A 253 8.68 -35.13 2.02
C THR A 253 7.82 -36.31 2.46
N THR A 254 7.36 -37.09 1.49
CA THR A 254 6.83 -38.42 1.74
C THR A 254 7.98 -39.22 2.29
N GLU A 255 8.00 -39.40 3.62
CA GLU A 255 8.88 -40.33 4.27
C GLU A 255 8.70 -41.74 3.62
N PRO A 256 9.77 -42.37 3.11
CA PRO A 256 9.62 -43.67 2.50
C PRO A 256 9.10 -44.66 3.56
N ALA A 257 7.98 -45.32 3.22
CA ALA A 257 7.42 -46.35 4.07
C ALA A 257 8.47 -47.39 4.39
N THR A 258 8.90 -47.42 5.65
CA THR A 258 9.78 -48.47 6.17
C THR A 258 8.98 -49.77 6.13
N THR A 259 9.18 -50.59 5.10
CA THR A 259 8.72 -51.99 5.12
C THR A 259 9.61 -52.76 6.07
N GLU A 260 9.06 -53.07 7.24
CA GLU A 260 9.64 -54.02 8.18
C GLU A 260 9.82 -55.39 7.49
N PRO A 261 11.02 -56.02 7.54
CA PRO A 261 11.21 -57.33 6.94
C PRO A 261 10.41 -58.37 7.75
N ALA A 262 9.58 -59.13 7.03
CA ALA A 262 8.84 -60.24 7.62
C ALA A 262 9.81 -61.28 8.21
N THR A 263 9.80 -61.43 9.53
CA THR A 263 10.52 -62.47 10.25
C THR A 263 9.81 -63.80 9.97
N THR A 264 10.38 -64.61 9.08
CA THR A 264 10.00 -66.03 8.92
C THR A 264 10.61 -66.85 10.06
N GLU A 265 9.76 -67.31 10.98
CA GLU A 265 10.11 -68.29 12.02
C GLU A 265 10.49 -69.62 11.36
N PRO A 266 11.63 -70.27 11.74
CA PRO A 266 11.98 -71.56 11.18
C PRO A 266 11.06 -72.66 11.74
N ALA A 267 10.49 -73.48 10.86
CA ALA A 267 9.71 -74.67 11.21
C ALA A 267 10.58 -75.71 11.98
N THR A 268 10.20 -75.98 13.20
CA THR A 268 10.79 -77.07 14.02
C THR A 268 10.24 -78.39 13.53
N THR A 269 11.06 -79.20 12.85
CA THR A 269 10.75 -80.60 12.55
C THR A 269 11.13 -81.49 13.70
N GLU A 270 10.11 -82.07 14.32
CA GLU A 270 10.24 -83.08 15.34
C GLU A 270 10.72 -84.45 14.73
N PRO A 271 11.69 -85.16 15.31
CA PRO A 271 12.12 -86.41 14.72
C PRO A 271 11.15 -87.51 15.10
N ALA A 272 10.76 -88.35 14.11
CA ALA A 272 9.95 -89.55 14.26
C ALA A 272 10.71 -90.64 15.00
N THR A 273 10.13 -91.12 16.07
CA THR A 273 10.58 -92.35 16.80
C THR A 273 10.06 -93.58 16.03
N THR A 274 10.95 -94.45 15.62
CA THR A 274 10.69 -95.84 15.14
C THR A 274 10.93 -96.83 16.26
N GLU A 275 9.91 -97.68 16.53
CA GLU A 275 10.09 -99.01 17.18
C GLU A 275 10.59 -100.03 16.16
#